data_9d5b89510d8ef826ee1fe9f66f7e50cd
#
_entry.id   9d5b89510d8ef826ee1fe9f66f7e50cd
#
_cell.length_a   1.000
_cell.length_b   1.000
_cell.length_c   1.000
_cell.angle_alpha   90.00
_cell.angle_beta   90.00
_cell.angle_gamma   90.00
#
_symmetry.space_group_name_H-M   'P 1'
#
loop_
_entity.id
_entity.type
_entity.pdbx_description
1 polymer ?
#
loop_
_entity_poly.entity_id
_entity_poly.type
_entity_poly.pdbx_seq_one_letter_code
_entity_poly.pdbx_strand_id
1 'polypeptide(L)'
;LSLVGSEMCIRDRNEHLLHFMKEFGLILFVYSIGLQVGPGFFSAFKKGGLTLNLLAMLVVFLGVVITIILHFVTGTPITTMVGILSGAVTNTPGLGAAQQANSDLNGIDAPEIALGYAVAYPLGVVGIILSLIALKYILRINTKTEEAEAERGLGHIQELTVRPISFEIRNEAIDGKKIKDIRPLMNRDFVISRVQYHDGQGTELANSDTVLHLNDKILVISTPKDIEAISVFFGKQIDMQWEQLDKKLISRRILITKPELNGKMLSQLKIRNNFGASITRVNRSGVDLVAAPQLQLQMGDRVTIVGSELAVSHAEKVLGNSMKRLDHPNLIPIFLGIALGCILGSTPFVFPGIPQPVKLGLAGGPLIVSILISRFGPQYKMITYTTMSANLMLREIGISLFLACVGLGAGKGFVETVIYDGGYVWVGYGVIITIVPLLIAGLVGRYVFKLNYYTLIGVLGGSTTNPPALAYSNDLTSCDAPAVGYATVYPLTMFLRVLTAQILILALA
;
A
#
# COMPACT_ATOMS: atom_id res chain seq x y z
N LEU A 1 26.94 7.88 -39.03
CA LEU A 1 26.11 9.04 -38.64
C LEU A 1 25.54 8.91 -37.22
N SER A 2 26.22 8.52 -36.20
CA SER A 2 25.50 8.45 -34.92
C SER A 2 26.33 8.66 -33.65
N LEU A 3 27.58 8.24 -33.62
CA LEU A 3 28.38 8.38 -32.39
C LEU A 3 28.85 9.83 -32.16
N VAL A 4 29.25 10.55 -33.20
CA VAL A 4 29.69 11.95 -33.07
C VAL A 4 28.55 12.90 -32.74
N GLY A 5 27.35 12.65 -33.23
CA GLY A 5 26.16 13.48 -32.92
C GLY A 5 25.67 13.31 -31.48
N SER A 6 25.75 12.08 -30.94
CA SER A 6 25.40 11.83 -29.55
C SER A 6 26.41 12.39 -28.56
N GLU A 7 27.73 12.35 -28.88
CA GLU A 7 28.76 12.97 -28.05
C GLU A 7 28.62 14.50 -28.00
N MET A 8 28.24 15.15 -29.11
CA MET A 8 28.04 16.60 -29.15
C MET A 8 26.84 17.05 -28.32
N CYS A 9 25.72 16.31 -28.36
CA CYS A 9 24.59 16.58 -27.48
C CYS A 9 24.89 16.29 -26.01
N ILE A 10 25.83 15.40 -25.72
CA ILE A 10 26.26 15.04 -24.36
C ILE A 10 27.23 16.10 -23.79
N ARG A 11 27.97 16.82 -24.61
CA ARG A 11 29.03 17.74 -24.20
C ARG A 11 28.55 19.15 -23.83
N ASP A 12 27.37 19.56 -24.32
CA ASP A 12 26.83 20.93 -24.14
C ASP A 12 25.72 21.00 -23.09
N ARG A 13 25.77 20.12 -22.06
CA ARG A 13 24.74 20.06 -21.01
C ARG A 13 24.98 21.13 -19.96
N ASN A 14 23.89 21.81 -19.63
CA ASN A 14 23.85 22.60 -18.41
C ASN A 14 23.71 21.65 -17.21
N GLU A 15 24.83 21.35 -16.54
CA GLU A 15 24.89 20.44 -15.39
C GLU A 15 23.97 20.88 -14.25
N HIS A 16 23.81 22.20 -14.05
CA HIS A 16 22.90 22.74 -13.05
C HIS A 16 21.43 22.44 -13.37
N LEU A 17 21.05 22.52 -14.65
CA LEU A 17 19.70 22.17 -15.08
C LEU A 17 19.43 20.66 -14.91
N LEU A 18 20.41 19.84 -15.28
CA LEU A 18 20.30 18.38 -15.12
C LEU A 18 20.15 17.98 -13.65
N HIS A 19 20.96 18.61 -12.78
CA HIS A 19 20.88 18.39 -11.34
C HIS A 19 19.53 18.80 -10.78
N PHE A 20 19.02 19.99 -11.11
CA PHE A 20 17.71 20.45 -10.70
C PHE A 20 16.58 19.51 -11.16
N MET A 21 16.61 19.09 -12.43
CA MET A 21 15.60 18.16 -12.98
C MET A 21 15.64 16.79 -12.30
N LYS A 22 16.85 16.30 -11.98
CA LYS A 22 17.06 15.06 -11.21
C LYS A 22 16.42 15.15 -9.84
N GLU A 23 16.73 16.20 -9.08
CA GLU A 23 16.18 16.40 -7.72
C GLU A 23 14.67 16.63 -7.74
N PHE A 24 14.19 17.47 -8.63
CA PHE A 24 12.76 17.72 -8.78
C PHE A 24 11.98 16.45 -9.12
N GLY A 25 12.51 15.65 -10.07
CA GLY A 25 11.94 14.34 -10.41
C GLY A 25 11.92 13.38 -9.23
N LEU A 26 13.01 13.31 -8.47
CA LEU A 26 13.11 12.47 -7.26
C LEU A 26 12.06 12.87 -6.21
N ILE A 27 11.94 14.16 -5.91
CA ILE A 27 10.99 14.68 -4.92
C ILE A 27 9.55 14.32 -5.30
N LEU A 28 9.15 14.61 -6.56
CA LEU A 28 7.80 14.27 -7.06
C LEU A 28 7.52 12.77 -6.96
N PHE A 29 8.47 11.96 -7.38
CA PHE A 29 8.37 10.52 -7.39
C PHE A 29 8.20 9.95 -5.98
N VAL A 30 9.09 10.32 -5.07
CA VAL A 30 9.10 9.82 -3.70
C VAL A 30 7.89 10.32 -2.90
N TYR A 31 7.51 11.58 -3.08
CA TYR A 31 6.32 12.14 -2.43
C TYR A 31 5.04 11.42 -2.87
N SER A 32 4.90 11.14 -4.18
CA SER A 32 3.75 10.39 -4.72
C SER A 32 3.67 8.97 -4.17
N ILE A 33 4.82 8.30 -4.01
CA ILE A 33 4.88 6.99 -3.36
C ILE A 33 4.40 7.07 -1.91
N GLY A 34 4.87 8.05 -1.13
CA GLY A 34 4.49 8.20 0.26
C GLY A 34 2.99 8.47 0.44
N LEU A 35 2.37 9.25 -0.46
CA LEU A 35 0.92 9.43 -0.48
C LEU A 35 0.16 8.11 -0.72
N GLN A 36 0.65 7.28 -1.63
CA GLN A 36 0.05 5.98 -1.94
C GLN A 36 0.19 4.99 -0.79
N VAL A 37 1.35 4.95 -0.16
CA VAL A 37 1.73 4.01 0.89
C VAL A 37 1.13 4.38 2.26
N GLY A 38 0.98 5.67 2.54
CA GLY A 38 0.62 6.20 3.88
C GLY A 38 -0.61 5.59 4.53
N PRO A 39 -1.75 5.41 3.85
CA PRO A 39 -2.94 4.81 4.47
C PRO A 39 -2.71 3.38 4.97
N GLY A 40 -1.91 2.59 4.23
CA GLY A 40 -1.58 1.20 4.55
C GLY A 40 -0.43 1.04 5.54
N PHE A 41 0.47 2.02 5.67
CA PHE A 41 1.70 1.92 6.44
C PHE A 41 1.48 1.49 7.89
N PHE A 42 0.60 2.19 8.61
CA PHE A 42 0.30 1.87 10.01
C PHE A 42 -0.60 0.65 10.18
N SER A 43 -1.44 0.33 9.19
CA SER A 43 -2.30 -0.86 9.24
C SER A 43 -1.51 -2.16 9.04
N ALA A 44 -0.37 -2.08 8.37
CA ALA A 44 0.53 -3.21 8.15
C ALA A 44 1.13 -3.79 9.46
N PHE A 45 1.12 -3.02 10.55
CA PHE A 45 1.58 -3.48 11.88
C PHE A 45 0.48 -4.11 12.75
N LYS A 46 -0.77 -4.18 12.28
CA LYS A 46 -1.86 -4.84 13.02
C LYS A 46 -1.73 -6.37 12.95
N LYS A 47 -2.47 -7.08 13.84
CA LYS A 47 -2.47 -8.56 13.93
C LYS A 47 -2.65 -9.18 12.53
N GLY A 48 -1.77 -10.10 12.16
CA GLY A 48 -1.71 -10.76 10.84
C GLY A 48 -0.67 -10.16 9.88
N GLY A 49 -0.47 -8.85 9.86
CA GLY A 49 0.56 -8.20 9.04
C GLY A 49 1.96 -8.25 9.65
N LEU A 50 2.07 -8.39 10.97
CA LEU A 50 3.37 -8.36 11.67
C LEU A 50 4.31 -9.48 11.18
N THR A 51 3.82 -10.71 11.06
CA THR A 51 4.60 -11.86 10.59
C THR A 51 5.14 -11.65 9.18
N LEU A 52 4.28 -11.14 8.29
CA LEU A 52 4.66 -10.85 6.90
C LEU A 52 5.71 -9.75 6.84
N ASN A 53 5.55 -8.70 7.65
CA ASN A 53 6.50 -7.59 7.73
C ASN A 53 7.83 -8.01 8.37
N LEU A 54 7.84 -8.91 9.36
CA LEU A 54 9.09 -9.48 9.90
C LEU A 54 9.85 -10.27 8.83
N LEU A 55 9.15 -11.04 8.00
CA LEU A 55 9.78 -11.75 6.89
C LEU A 55 10.35 -10.78 5.85
N ALA A 56 9.64 -9.72 5.53
CA ALA A 56 10.11 -8.68 4.61
C ALA A 56 11.32 -7.91 5.18
N MET A 57 11.33 -7.61 6.47
CA MET A 57 12.49 -7.01 7.16
C MET A 57 13.70 -7.95 7.09
N LEU A 58 13.52 -9.27 7.23
CA LEU A 58 14.57 -10.26 7.07
C LEU A 58 15.20 -10.19 5.67
N VAL A 59 14.38 -10.08 4.60
CA VAL A 59 14.88 -9.92 3.22
C VAL A 59 15.74 -8.65 3.08
N VAL A 60 15.25 -7.52 3.62
CA VAL A 60 16.00 -6.25 3.57
C VAL A 60 17.31 -6.39 4.32
N PHE A 61 17.26 -6.91 5.55
CA PHE A 61 18.43 -7.09 6.40
C PHE A 61 19.48 -8.00 5.77
N LEU A 62 19.07 -9.17 5.24
CA LEU A 62 19.99 -10.09 4.55
C LEU A 62 20.61 -9.43 3.31
N GLY A 63 19.84 -8.67 2.54
CA GLY A 63 20.36 -7.93 1.39
C GLY A 63 21.45 -6.94 1.80
N VAL A 64 21.23 -6.18 2.87
CA VAL A 64 22.21 -5.23 3.42
C VAL A 64 23.47 -5.96 3.91
N VAL A 65 23.31 -7.03 4.70
CA VAL A 65 24.44 -7.83 5.23
C VAL A 65 25.29 -8.40 4.10
N ILE A 66 24.66 -8.98 3.07
CA ILE A 66 25.38 -9.54 1.92
C ILE A 66 26.13 -8.42 1.16
N THR A 67 25.53 -7.26 1.01
CA THR A 67 26.16 -6.10 0.36
C THR A 67 27.41 -5.65 1.13
N ILE A 68 27.33 -5.58 2.46
CA ILE A 68 28.46 -5.24 3.31
C ILE A 68 29.56 -6.30 3.23
N ILE A 69 29.19 -7.59 3.28
CA ILE A 69 30.15 -8.70 3.14
C ILE A 69 30.85 -8.61 1.79
N LEU A 70 30.12 -8.41 0.70
CA LEU A 70 30.70 -8.29 -0.64
C LEU A 70 31.63 -7.07 -0.74
N HIS A 71 31.25 -5.94 -0.14
CA HIS A 71 32.12 -4.75 -0.08
C HIS A 71 33.47 -5.08 0.53
N PHE A 72 33.51 -5.68 1.72
CA PHE A 72 34.76 -6.02 2.41
C PHE A 72 35.57 -7.14 1.76
N VAL A 73 34.88 -8.16 1.17
CA VAL A 73 35.55 -9.30 0.54
C VAL A 73 36.15 -8.92 -0.81
N THR A 74 35.47 -8.08 -1.59
CA THR A 74 35.88 -7.77 -2.95
C THR A 74 36.64 -6.45 -3.09
N GLY A 75 36.61 -5.60 -2.05
CA GLY A 75 37.19 -4.25 -2.10
C GLY A 75 36.43 -3.27 -3.01
N THR A 76 35.26 -3.66 -3.54
CA THR A 76 34.45 -2.76 -4.38
C THR A 76 33.93 -1.60 -3.54
N PRO A 77 34.01 -0.33 -4.03
CA PRO A 77 33.55 0.84 -3.28
C PRO A 77 32.09 0.69 -2.82
N ILE A 78 31.80 1.19 -1.62
CA ILE A 78 30.43 1.06 -1.05
C ILE A 78 29.40 1.83 -1.90
N THR A 79 29.77 2.94 -2.51
CA THR A 79 28.96 3.70 -3.46
C THR A 79 28.47 2.81 -4.61
N THR A 80 29.37 2.07 -5.25
CA THR A 80 29.03 1.08 -6.28
C THR A 80 28.16 -0.03 -5.73
N MET A 81 28.50 -0.58 -4.55
CA MET A 81 27.73 -1.67 -3.91
C MET A 81 26.30 -1.28 -3.55
N VAL A 82 26.07 -0.05 -3.08
CA VAL A 82 24.72 0.46 -2.81
C VAL A 82 23.93 0.65 -4.10
N GLY A 83 24.60 1.06 -5.18
CA GLY A 83 24.01 1.06 -6.53
C GLY A 83 23.55 -0.34 -6.95
N ILE A 84 24.44 -1.34 -6.85
CA ILE A 84 24.16 -2.74 -7.15
C ILE A 84 23.00 -3.28 -6.26
N LEU A 85 23.03 -3.01 -4.96
CA LEU A 85 21.96 -3.38 -4.05
C LEU A 85 20.61 -2.81 -4.53
N SER A 86 20.56 -1.51 -4.81
CA SER A 86 19.33 -0.85 -5.25
C SER A 86 18.80 -1.41 -6.57
N GLY A 87 19.70 -1.74 -7.50
CA GLY A 87 19.37 -2.39 -8.78
C GLY A 87 18.88 -3.83 -8.59
N ALA A 88 19.61 -4.64 -7.82
CA ALA A 88 19.31 -6.04 -7.53
C ALA A 88 17.92 -6.25 -6.91
N VAL A 89 17.45 -5.27 -6.13
CA VAL A 89 16.12 -5.30 -5.50
C VAL A 89 15.11 -4.36 -6.17
N THR A 90 15.45 -3.84 -7.34
CA THR A 90 14.60 -2.98 -8.18
C THR A 90 14.06 -1.73 -7.45
N ASN A 91 14.84 -1.18 -6.51
CA ASN A 91 14.42 -0.05 -5.67
C ASN A 91 15.00 1.28 -6.15
N THR A 92 14.30 1.94 -7.08
CA THR A 92 14.69 3.25 -7.63
C THR A 92 14.71 4.37 -6.56
N PRO A 93 13.78 4.46 -5.58
CA PRO A 93 13.90 5.45 -4.51
C PRO A 93 15.15 5.30 -3.66
N GLY A 94 15.61 4.05 -3.43
CA GLY A 94 16.88 3.78 -2.75
C GLY A 94 18.10 4.30 -3.53
N LEU A 95 18.08 4.15 -4.86
CA LEU A 95 19.10 4.75 -5.70
C LEU A 95 19.17 6.27 -5.50
N GLY A 96 18.03 6.95 -5.59
CA GLY A 96 17.98 8.41 -5.41
C GLY A 96 18.45 8.85 -4.03
N ALA A 97 18.05 8.10 -3.00
CA ALA A 97 18.45 8.33 -1.61
C ALA A 97 19.97 8.17 -1.41
N ALA A 98 20.57 7.14 -2.03
CA ALA A 98 22.02 6.93 -1.98
C ALA A 98 22.80 8.04 -2.69
N GLN A 99 22.36 8.44 -3.88
CA GLN A 99 23.00 9.54 -4.62
C GLN A 99 22.93 10.86 -3.85
N GLN A 100 21.77 11.16 -3.28
CA GLN A 100 21.59 12.37 -2.46
C GLN A 100 22.47 12.34 -1.21
N ALA A 101 22.51 11.20 -0.49
CA ALA A 101 23.35 11.06 0.69
C ALA A 101 24.84 11.24 0.35
N ASN A 102 25.30 10.71 -0.78
CA ASN A 102 26.67 10.89 -1.22
C ASN A 102 26.98 12.35 -1.61
N SER A 103 26.07 13.00 -2.33
CA SER A 103 26.22 14.40 -2.71
C SER A 103 26.24 15.32 -1.47
N ASP A 104 25.40 15.04 -0.47
CA ASP A 104 25.35 15.78 0.79
C ASP A 104 26.64 15.58 1.64
N LEU A 105 27.24 14.38 1.59
CA LEU A 105 28.44 14.03 2.35
C LEU A 105 29.71 14.56 1.69
N ASN A 106 29.86 14.29 0.39
CA ASN A 106 31.13 14.50 -0.34
C ASN A 106 31.13 15.75 -1.23
N GLY A 107 29.99 16.40 -1.41
CA GLY A 107 29.82 17.58 -2.28
C GLY A 107 29.96 17.29 -3.78
N ILE A 108 30.04 16.01 -4.16
CA ILE A 108 30.19 15.56 -5.55
C ILE A 108 29.23 14.43 -5.87
N ASP A 109 28.76 14.37 -7.10
CA ASP A 109 27.97 13.24 -7.60
C ASP A 109 28.85 11.99 -7.76
N ALA A 110 28.32 10.83 -7.40
CA ALA A 110 28.97 9.53 -7.58
C ALA A 110 28.26 8.76 -8.72
N PRO A 111 28.70 8.89 -9.97
CA PRO A 111 28.07 8.22 -11.11
C PRO A 111 28.12 6.68 -11.00
N GLU A 112 29.07 6.12 -10.27
CA GLU A 112 29.21 4.68 -10.02
C GLU A 112 28.02 4.09 -9.27
N ILE A 113 27.27 4.87 -8.47
CA ILE A 113 26.02 4.42 -7.84
C ILE A 113 24.99 4.10 -8.93
N ALA A 114 24.85 4.99 -9.91
CA ALA A 114 23.94 4.80 -11.04
C ALA A 114 24.38 3.68 -11.98
N LEU A 115 25.69 3.54 -12.20
CA LEU A 115 26.26 2.45 -13.00
C LEU A 115 25.99 1.08 -12.36
N GLY A 116 26.25 0.95 -11.06
CA GLY A 116 25.95 -0.26 -10.31
C GLY A 116 24.46 -0.65 -10.38
N TYR A 117 23.57 0.35 -10.24
CA TYR A 117 22.13 0.15 -10.39
C TYR A 117 21.76 -0.34 -11.79
N ALA A 118 22.25 0.34 -12.84
CA ALA A 118 21.91 0.02 -14.23
C ALA A 118 22.37 -1.39 -14.64
N VAL A 119 23.53 -1.82 -14.15
CA VAL A 119 24.07 -3.16 -14.42
C VAL A 119 23.28 -4.26 -13.69
N ALA A 120 22.87 -4.02 -12.44
CA ALA A 120 22.21 -5.03 -11.62
C ALA A 120 20.69 -5.13 -11.87
N TYR A 121 20.04 -4.04 -12.30
CA TYR A 121 18.58 -3.95 -12.38
C TYR A 121 17.93 -5.00 -13.32
N PRO A 122 18.38 -5.21 -14.57
CA PRO A 122 17.72 -6.17 -15.47
C PRO A 122 17.73 -7.58 -14.91
N LEU A 123 18.87 -8.02 -14.38
CA LEU A 123 19.00 -9.35 -13.76
C LEU A 123 18.35 -9.40 -12.38
N GLY A 124 18.20 -8.29 -11.69
CA GLY A 124 17.39 -8.16 -10.48
C GLY A 124 15.94 -8.56 -10.75
N VAL A 125 15.30 -7.99 -11.78
CA VAL A 125 13.94 -8.32 -12.18
C VAL A 125 13.79 -9.81 -12.50
N VAL A 126 14.66 -10.32 -13.37
CA VAL A 126 14.64 -11.74 -13.77
C VAL A 126 14.97 -12.66 -12.59
N GLY A 127 15.98 -12.32 -11.80
CA GLY A 127 16.43 -13.09 -10.64
C GLY A 127 15.37 -13.20 -9.54
N ILE A 128 14.58 -12.16 -9.30
CA ILE A 128 13.45 -12.23 -8.36
C ILE A 128 12.44 -13.27 -8.86
N ILE A 129 11.99 -13.19 -10.11
CA ILE A 129 11.00 -14.12 -10.67
C ILE A 129 11.56 -15.56 -10.66
N LEU A 130 12.82 -15.75 -11.05
CA LEU A 130 13.49 -17.06 -11.00
C LEU A 130 13.57 -17.59 -9.57
N SER A 131 13.80 -16.75 -8.57
CA SER A 131 13.79 -17.14 -7.15
C SER A 131 12.42 -17.65 -6.71
N LEU A 132 11.33 -16.99 -7.13
CA LEU A 132 9.97 -17.44 -6.84
C LEU A 132 9.68 -18.80 -7.50
N ILE A 133 10.13 -19.00 -8.74
CA ILE A 133 10.03 -20.28 -9.47
C ILE A 133 10.86 -21.34 -8.76
N ALA A 134 12.12 -21.05 -8.42
CA ALA A 134 13.01 -21.97 -7.72
C ALA A 134 12.40 -22.46 -6.39
N LEU A 135 11.82 -21.54 -5.61
CA LEU A 135 11.13 -21.89 -4.37
C LEU A 135 9.97 -22.87 -4.61
N LYS A 136 9.21 -22.74 -5.70
CA LYS A 136 8.15 -23.70 -6.05
C LYS A 136 8.70 -25.13 -6.16
N TYR A 137 9.84 -25.29 -6.85
CA TYR A 137 10.45 -26.60 -7.04
C TYR A 137 11.17 -27.11 -5.78
N ILE A 138 11.91 -26.24 -5.08
CA ILE A 138 12.63 -26.60 -3.84
C ILE A 138 11.63 -27.07 -2.77
N LEU A 139 10.51 -26.36 -2.63
CA LEU A 139 9.48 -26.67 -1.64
C LEU A 139 8.50 -27.76 -2.12
N ARG A 140 8.67 -28.27 -3.35
CA ARG A 140 7.80 -29.29 -3.96
C ARG A 140 6.32 -28.94 -3.86
N ILE A 141 5.98 -27.71 -4.21
CA ILE A 141 4.62 -27.14 -4.04
C ILE A 141 3.62 -27.83 -4.97
N ASN A 142 2.55 -28.36 -4.39
CA ASN A 142 1.37 -28.78 -5.13
C ASN A 142 0.40 -27.60 -5.26
N THR A 143 0.30 -27.04 -6.46
CA THR A 143 -0.48 -25.83 -6.73
C THR A 143 -1.96 -25.95 -6.35
N LYS A 144 -2.58 -27.12 -6.56
CA LYS A 144 -4.01 -27.35 -6.28
C LYS A 144 -4.31 -27.33 -4.77
N THR A 145 -3.44 -27.97 -3.97
CA THR A 145 -3.62 -27.99 -2.50
C THR A 145 -3.34 -26.62 -1.89
N GLU A 146 -2.29 -25.93 -2.37
CA GLU A 146 -1.94 -24.59 -1.91
C GLU A 146 -3.02 -23.55 -2.27
N GLU A 147 -3.66 -23.67 -3.43
CA GLU A 147 -4.74 -22.77 -3.84
C GLU A 147 -5.96 -22.95 -2.92
N ALA A 148 -6.36 -24.19 -2.66
CA ALA A 148 -7.43 -24.50 -1.72
C ALA A 148 -7.11 -24.04 -0.27
N GLU A 149 -5.85 -24.14 0.15
CA GLU A 149 -5.41 -23.61 1.45
C GLU A 149 -5.35 -22.09 1.45
N ALA A 150 -4.92 -21.46 0.35
CA ALA A 150 -4.92 -20.00 0.22
C ALA A 150 -6.33 -19.44 0.29
N GLU A 151 -7.29 -20.06 -0.38
CA GLU A 151 -8.70 -19.67 -0.29
C GLU A 151 -9.25 -19.83 1.14
N ARG A 152 -8.88 -20.90 1.85
CA ARG A 152 -9.24 -21.11 3.25
C ARG A 152 -8.50 -20.13 4.17
N GLY A 153 -7.21 -19.88 3.92
CA GLY A 153 -6.37 -18.94 4.68
C GLY A 153 -6.75 -17.49 4.43
N LEU A 154 -7.22 -17.14 3.23
CA LEU A 154 -7.83 -15.85 2.93
C LEU A 154 -9.14 -15.66 3.71
N GLY A 155 -9.80 -16.75 4.12
CA GLY A 155 -10.87 -16.70 5.13
C GLY A 155 -10.43 -15.95 6.39
N HIS A 156 -9.19 -16.11 6.83
CA HIS A 156 -8.61 -15.34 7.96
C HIS A 156 -8.15 -13.91 7.61
N ILE A 157 -7.80 -13.62 6.36
CA ILE A 157 -7.45 -12.25 5.90
C ILE A 157 -8.69 -11.54 5.33
N GLN A 158 -9.62 -12.27 4.74
CA GLN A 158 -10.99 -11.82 4.46
C GLN A 158 -11.77 -11.47 5.74
N GLU A 159 -11.23 -11.74 6.92
CA GLU A 159 -11.74 -11.23 8.21
C GLU A 159 -11.88 -9.70 8.26
N LEU A 160 -11.26 -8.98 7.34
CA LEU A 160 -11.42 -7.52 7.19
C LEU A 160 -12.44 -7.11 6.12
N THR A 161 -12.87 -8.04 5.26
CA THR A 161 -13.86 -7.73 4.21
C THR A 161 -15.27 -7.82 4.78
N VAL A 162 -15.96 -6.70 4.80
CA VAL A 162 -17.32 -6.61 5.33
C VAL A 162 -18.29 -7.42 4.45
N ARG A 163 -19.02 -8.36 5.05
CA ARG A 163 -20.00 -9.21 4.35
C ARG A 163 -21.42 -9.05 4.89
N PRO A 164 -22.45 -9.14 4.02
CA PRO A 164 -23.82 -9.26 4.45
C PRO A 164 -24.10 -10.70 4.89
N ILE A 165 -24.71 -10.86 6.05
CA ILE A 165 -25.08 -12.16 6.62
C ILE A 165 -26.48 -12.06 7.22
N SER A 166 -27.28 -13.09 7.01
CA SER A 166 -28.65 -13.13 7.50
C SER A 166 -28.75 -14.00 8.76
N PHE A 167 -29.49 -13.51 9.74
CA PHE A 167 -29.77 -14.23 10.97
C PHE A 167 -31.28 -14.26 11.24
N GLU A 168 -31.71 -15.35 11.84
CA GLU A 168 -33.02 -15.49 12.48
C GLU A 168 -32.84 -15.27 13.98
N ILE A 169 -33.60 -14.34 14.56
CA ILE A 169 -33.51 -14.00 15.99
C ILE A 169 -34.10 -15.13 16.82
N ARG A 170 -33.26 -15.71 17.68
CA ARG A 170 -33.64 -16.79 18.61
C ARG A 170 -33.33 -16.48 20.06
N ASN A 171 -32.67 -15.36 20.33
CA ASN A 171 -32.28 -14.97 21.67
C ASN A 171 -33.42 -14.18 22.32
N GLU A 172 -34.05 -14.76 23.35
CA GLU A 172 -35.13 -14.13 24.13
C GLU A 172 -34.71 -12.81 24.78
N ALA A 173 -33.42 -12.64 25.08
CA ALA A 173 -32.90 -11.40 25.67
C ALA A 173 -33.00 -10.18 24.73
N ILE A 174 -33.28 -10.39 23.44
CA ILE A 174 -33.40 -9.33 22.41
C ILE A 174 -34.88 -8.99 22.15
N ASP A 175 -35.79 -9.88 22.52
CA ASP A 175 -37.20 -9.71 22.21
C ASP A 175 -37.74 -8.39 22.76
N GLY A 176 -38.44 -7.64 21.91
CA GLY A 176 -39.00 -6.34 22.25
C GLY A 176 -38.00 -5.21 22.47
N LYS A 177 -36.69 -5.41 22.20
CA LYS A 177 -35.66 -4.37 22.36
C LYS A 177 -35.42 -3.60 21.07
N LYS A 178 -35.11 -2.32 21.24
CA LYS A 178 -34.68 -1.45 20.11
C LYS A 178 -33.22 -1.71 19.74
N ILE A 179 -32.89 -1.56 18.46
CA ILE A 179 -31.52 -1.75 17.95
C ILE A 179 -30.51 -0.85 18.68
N LYS A 180 -30.88 0.39 19.04
CA LYS A 180 -30.02 1.29 19.82
C LYS A 180 -29.64 0.74 21.20
N ASP A 181 -30.52 -0.03 21.82
CA ASP A 181 -30.34 -0.60 23.16
C ASP A 181 -29.53 -1.90 23.11
N ILE A 182 -29.58 -2.59 21.97
CA ILE A 182 -28.85 -3.83 21.71
C ILE A 182 -27.39 -3.56 21.40
N ARG A 183 -27.10 -2.49 20.66
CA ARG A 183 -25.76 -2.17 20.15
C ARG A 183 -24.68 -2.05 21.24
N PRO A 184 -24.92 -1.37 22.38
CA PRO A 184 -23.92 -1.26 23.45
C PRO A 184 -23.57 -2.60 24.11
N LEU A 185 -24.47 -3.60 24.03
CA LEU A 185 -24.29 -4.90 24.68
C LEU A 185 -23.24 -5.78 23.99
N MET A 186 -22.97 -5.51 22.70
CA MET A 186 -22.08 -6.38 21.91
C MET A 186 -20.65 -5.89 21.80
N ASN A 187 -20.34 -4.63 22.03
CA ASN A 187 -19.01 -4.03 21.84
C ASN A 187 -18.29 -4.48 20.54
N ARG A 188 -19.04 -4.59 19.43
CA ARG A 188 -18.59 -5.00 18.10
C ARG A 188 -19.14 -4.07 17.03
N ASP A 189 -18.43 -3.97 15.91
CA ASP A 189 -18.85 -3.15 14.78
C ASP A 189 -19.74 -3.97 13.83
N PHE A 190 -21.03 -3.66 13.82
CA PHE A 190 -21.99 -4.22 12.88
C PHE A 190 -23.06 -3.18 12.49
N VAL A 191 -23.69 -3.42 11.37
CA VAL A 191 -24.85 -2.63 10.90
C VAL A 191 -25.98 -3.57 10.54
N ILE A 192 -27.15 -3.44 11.20
CA ILE A 192 -28.37 -4.10 10.75
C ILE A 192 -28.92 -3.24 9.62
N SER A 193 -28.95 -3.81 8.41
CA SER A 193 -29.39 -3.13 7.19
C SER A 193 -30.90 -3.24 7.00
N ARG A 194 -31.44 -4.45 7.14
CA ARG A 194 -32.84 -4.78 6.89
C ARG A 194 -33.39 -5.71 7.97
N VAL A 195 -34.67 -5.60 8.22
CA VAL A 195 -35.44 -6.51 9.08
C VAL A 195 -36.65 -7.01 8.30
N GLN A 196 -36.89 -8.31 8.33
CA GLN A 196 -38.16 -8.93 7.92
C GLN A 196 -38.86 -9.44 9.14
N TYR A 197 -40.03 -8.90 9.43
CA TYR A 197 -40.85 -9.30 10.57
C TYR A 197 -41.50 -10.68 10.34
N HIS A 198 -41.59 -11.47 11.38
CA HIS A 198 -42.14 -12.82 11.31
C HIS A 198 -43.67 -12.82 11.06
N ASP A 199 -44.34 -11.73 11.41
CA ASP A 199 -45.80 -11.56 11.29
C ASP A 199 -46.26 -11.20 9.85
N GLY A 200 -45.35 -11.19 8.88
CA GLY A 200 -45.67 -10.93 7.49
C GLY A 200 -45.83 -9.45 7.12
N GLN A 201 -45.51 -8.50 8.00
CA GLN A 201 -45.57 -7.06 7.73
C GLN A 201 -44.56 -6.59 6.67
N GLY A 202 -43.79 -7.49 6.05
CA GLY A 202 -42.83 -7.16 4.97
C GLY A 202 -41.42 -6.92 5.45
N THR A 203 -40.60 -6.33 4.56
CA THR A 203 -39.19 -6.04 4.83
C THR A 203 -39.03 -4.54 4.97
N GLU A 204 -38.33 -4.09 6.01
CA GLU A 204 -38.06 -2.68 6.26
C GLU A 204 -36.56 -2.42 6.44
N LEU A 205 -36.15 -1.16 6.18
CA LEU A 205 -34.82 -0.67 6.52
C LEU A 205 -34.72 -0.55 8.05
N ALA A 206 -33.80 -1.28 8.66
CA ALA A 206 -33.58 -1.21 10.09
C ALA A 206 -33.07 0.18 10.50
N ASN A 207 -33.61 0.76 11.56
CA ASN A 207 -33.19 2.01 12.16
C ASN A 207 -32.88 1.83 13.66
N SER A 208 -32.40 2.88 14.32
CA SER A 208 -32.05 2.82 15.76
C SER A 208 -33.24 2.49 16.67
N ASP A 209 -34.45 2.86 16.25
CA ASP A 209 -35.69 2.67 17.00
C ASP A 209 -36.47 1.43 16.56
N THR A 210 -36.00 0.71 15.54
CA THR A 210 -36.59 -0.57 15.13
C THR A 210 -36.54 -1.55 16.29
N VAL A 211 -37.68 -2.11 16.62
CA VAL A 211 -37.85 -3.15 17.64
C VAL A 211 -37.66 -4.51 16.98
N LEU A 212 -36.89 -5.37 17.60
CA LEU A 212 -36.64 -6.72 17.13
C LEU A 212 -37.45 -7.73 17.97
N HIS A 213 -38.02 -8.71 17.29
CA HIS A 213 -38.80 -9.77 17.94
C HIS A 213 -38.22 -11.15 17.60
N LEU A 214 -38.58 -12.14 18.39
CA LEU A 214 -38.25 -13.54 18.13
C LEU A 214 -38.77 -13.97 16.75
N ASN A 215 -37.96 -14.77 16.05
CA ASN A 215 -38.15 -15.24 14.68
C ASN A 215 -38.11 -14.15 13.57
N ASP A 216 -37.86 -12.90 13.92
CA ASP A 216 -37.54 -11.90 12.90
C ASP A 216 -36.23 -12.27 12.19
N LYS A 217 -36.17 -11.95 10.88
CA LYS A 217 -34.98 -12.16 10.07
C LYS A 217 -34.28 -10.84 9.83
N ILE A 218 -32.99 -10.81 10.09
CA ILE A 218 -32.19 -9.59 9.97
C ILE A 218 -31.03 -9.78 9.01
N LEU A 219 -30.74 -8.73 8.23
CA LEU A 219 -29.53 -8.66 7.42
C LEU A 219 -28.48 -7.82 8.16
N VAL A 220 -27.43 -8.45 8.61
CA VAL A 220 -26.33 -7.84 9.35
C VAL A 220 -25.12 -7.69 8.42
N ILE A 221 -24.53 -6.51 8.42
CA ILE A 221 -23.28 -6.20 7.72
C ILE A 221 -22.17 -6.14 8.77
N SER A 222 -21.23 -7.07 8.72
CA SER A 222 -20.12 -7.14 9.68
C SER A 222 -18.88 -7.79 9.07
N THR A 223 -17.79 -7.78 9.83
CA THR A 223 -16.56 -8.49 9.45
C THR A 223 -16.70 -9.99 9.81
N PRO A 224 -16.10 -10.90 9.03
CA PRO A 224 -16.12 -12.34 9.33
C PRO A 224 -15.63 -12.68 10.74
N LYS A 225 -14.70 -11.91 11.27
CA LYS A 225 -14.16 -12.04 12.63
C LYS A 225 -15.24 -11.90 13.73
N ASP A 226 -16.25 -11.10 13.47
CA ASP A 226 -17.30 -10.82 14.46
C ASP A 226 -18.53 -11.74 14.26
N ILE A 227 -18.59 -12.53 13.18
CA ILE A 227 -19.73 -13.37 12.81
C ILE A 227 -20.07 -14.39 13.91
N GLU A 228 -19.07 -15.06 14.49
CA GLU A 228 -19.30 -16.03 15.56
C GLU A 228 -19.98 -15.38 16.77
N ALA A 229 -19.45 -14.23 17.22
CA ALA A 229 -20.02 -13.49 18.33
C ALA A 229 -21.43 -12.99 18.00
N ILE A 230 -21.66 -12.54 16.77
CA ILE A 230 -22.95 -12.07 16.25
C ILE A 230 -23.94 -13.24 16.17
N SER A 231 -23.50 -14.41 15.71
CA SER A 231 -24.29 -15.64 15.64
C SER A 231 -24.75 -16.11 17.02
N VAL A 232 -23.85 -16.13 18.00
CA VAL A 232 -24.18 -16.47 19.40
C VAL A 232 -25.19 -15.48 19.98
N PHE A 233 -25.10 -14.20 19.60
CA PHE A 233 -25.94 -13.15 20.16
C PHE A 233 -27.33 -13.08 19.52
N PHE A 234 -27.44 -13.13 18.17
CA PHE A 234 -28.73 -13.05 17.48
C PHE A 234 -29.44 -14.41 17.32
N GLY A 235 -28.69 -15.45 16.99
CA GLY A 235 -29.22 -16.78 16.78
C GLY A 235 -28.72 -17.43 15.48
N LYS A 236 -29.61 -18.20 14.84
CA LYS A 236 -29.25 -19.06 13.71
C LYS A 236 -28.93 -18.24 12.44
N GLN A 237 -27.77 -18.49 11.84
CA GLN A 237 -27.48 -18.00 10.50
C GLN A 237 -28.38 -18.70 9.47
N ILE A 238 -28.95 -17.92 8.56
CA ILE A 238 -29.83 -18.37 7.47
C ILE A 238 -29.30 -17.85 6.13
N ASP A 239 -29.62 -18.57 5.06
CA ASP A 239 -29.39 -18.08 3.70
C ASP A 239 -30.69 -17.48 3.15
N MET A 240 -30.62 -16.23 2.71
CA MET A 240 -31.79 -15.47 2.29
C MET A 240 -31.46 -14.46 1.19
N GLN A 241 -32.25 -14.49 0.11
CA GLN A 241 -32.08 -13.58 -1.03
C GLN A 241 -32.92 -12.31 -0.85
N TRP A 242 -32.37 -11.33 -0.13
CA TRP A 242 -33.04 -10.07 0.18
C TRP A 242 -33.43 -9.23 -1.06
N GLU A 243 -32.73 -9.40 -2.16
CA GLU A 243 -32.98 -8.65 -3.40
C GLU A 243 -34.30 -9.06 -4.07
N GLN A 244 -34.73 -10.30 -3.84
CA GLN A 244 -35.98 -10.82 -4.40
C GLN A 244 -37.21 -10.44 -3.57
N LEU A 245 -37.00 -10.16 -2.27
CA LEU A 245 -38.07 -9.92 -1.32
C LEU A 245 -38.58 -8.48 -1.32
N ASP A 246 -37.73 -7.52 -1.70
CA ASP A 246 -38.13 -6.12 -1.70
C ASP A 246 -37.57 -5.38 -2.93
N LYS A 247 -38.41 -5.34 -3.98
CA LYS A 247 -38.11 -4.60 -5.24
C LYS A 247 -38.10 -3.07 -5.06
N LYS A 248 -38.52 -2.53 -3.91
CA LYS A 248 -38.57 -1.09 -3.63
C LYS A 248 -37.27 -0.56 -3.05
N LEU A 249 -36.41 -1.42 -2.51
CA LEU A 249 -35.12 -1.03 -1.92
C LEU A 249 -33.99 -1.28 -2.91
N ILE A 250 -33.30 -0.21 -3.32
CA ILE A 250 -32.12 -0.29 -4.16
C ILE A 250 -30.86 -0.11 -3.34
N SER A 251 -29.75 -0.71 -3.82
CA SER A 251 -28.41 -0.51 -3.29
C SER A 251 -27.57 0.23 -4.33
N ARG A 252 -26.98 1.36 -3.98
CA ARG A 252 -26.12 2.15 -4.86
C ARG A 252 -24.80 2.49 -4.20
N ARG A 253 -23.72 2.43 -4.95
CA ARG A 253 -22.40 2.92 -4.52
C ARG A 253 -22.28 4.39 -4.91
N ILE A 254 -22.01 5.24 -3.91
CA ILE A 254 -21.90 6.69 -4.07
C ILE A 254 -20.51 7.11 -3.64
N LEU A 255 -19.88 7.96 -4.47
CA LEU A 255 -18.55 8.48 -4.21
C LEU A 255 -18.64 9.79 -3.40
N ILE A 256 -17.89 9.88 -2.30
CA ILE A 256 -17.82 11.10 -1.50
C ILE A 256 -16.97 12.13 -2.23
N THR A 257 -17.62 13.20 -2.70
CA THR A 257 -16.96 14.24 -3.51
C THR A 257 -17.12 15.65 -2.94
N LYS A 258 -17.86 15.82 -1.83
CA LYS A 258 -17.98 17.10 -1.15
C LYS A 258 -16.88 17.28 -0.10
N PRO A 259 -16.06 18.36 -0.21
CA PRO A 259 -14.98 18.64 0.75
C PRO A 259 -15.47 18.81 2.19
N GLU A 260 -16.69 19.33 2.36
CA GLU A 260 -17.33 19.60 3.65
C GLU A 260 -17.59 18.32 4.47
N LEU A 261 -17.59 17.16 3.82
CA LEU A 261 -17.81 15.85 4.44
C LEU A 261 -16.52 15.19 4.92
N ASN A 262 -15.38 15.70 4.49
CA ASN A 262 -14.08 15.14 4.86
C ASN A 262 -13.85 15.27 6.37
N GLY A 263 -13.60 14.15 7.04
CA GLY A 263 -13.42 14.08 8.50
C GLY A 263 -14.71 14.07 9.33
N LYS A 264 -15.91 14.20 8.71
CA LYS A 264 -17.17 14.09 9.46
C LYS A 264 -17.49 12.62 9.78
N MET A 265 -18.01 12.40 10.98
CA MET A 265 -18.50 11.08 11.39
C MET A 265 -19.82 10.74 10.67
N LEU A 266 -20.03 9.46 10.35
CA LEU A 266 -21.28 8.99 9.75
C LEU A 266 -22.51 9.34 10.58
N SER A 267 -22.40 9.30 11.92
CA SER A 267 -23.46 9.69 12.84
C SER A 267 -23.90 11.15 12.68
N GLN A 268 -23.00 12.05 12.31
CA GLN A 268 -23.27 13.47 12.14
C GLN A 268 -24.07 13.78 10.88
N LEU A 269 -24.01 12.90 9.87
CA LEU A 269 -24.72 13.09 8.60
C LEU A 269 -26.21 12.81 8.70
N LYS A 270 -26.62 12.02 9.70
CA LYS A 270 -28.03 11.63 9.95
C LYS A 270 -28.77 11.20 8.67
N ILE A 271 -28.06 10.54 7.73
CA ILE A 271 -28.59 10.14 6.40
C ILE A 271 -29.87 9.34 6.55
N ARG A 272 -29.91 8.43 7.53
CA ARG A 272 -31.09 7.60 7.79
C ARG A 272 -32.30 8.41 8.23
N ASN A 273 -32.11 9.35 9.16
CA ASN A 273 -33.19 10.16 9.72
C ASN A 273 -33.68 11.20 8.73
N ASN A 274 -32.78 11.80 7.93
CA ASN A 274 -33.12 12.88 7.02
C ASN A 274 -33.67 12.39 5.67
N PHE A 275 -33.23 11.22 5.22
CA PHE A 275 -33.53 10.76 3.85
C PHE A 275 -34.12 9.35 3.79
N GLY A 276 -34.19 8.60 4.89
CA GLY A 276 -34.69 7.23 4.87
C GLY A 276 -33.77 6.25 4.15
N ALA A 277 -32.47 6.56 4.05
CA ALA A 277 -31.48 5.70 3.44
C ALA A 277 -30.40 5.30 4.46
N SER A 278 -29.85 4.11 4.34
CA SER A 278 -28.82 3.59 5.28
C SER A 278 -27.50 3.37 4.56
N ILE A 279 -26.41 3.91 5.13
CA ILE A 279 -25.06 3.57 4.70
C ILE A 279 -24.68 2.25 5.37
N THR A 280 -24.30 1.25 4.59
CA THR A 280 -24.03 -0.11 5.07
C THR A 280 -22.54 -0.43 5.11
N ARG A 281 -21.77 0.06 4.13
CA ARG A 281 -20.32 -0.10 4.07
C ARG A 281 -19.66 1.10 3.42
N VAL A 282 -18.37 1.27 3.72
CA VAL A 282 -17.51 2.31 3.14
C VAL A 282 -16.30 1.62 2.55
N ASN A 283 -16.09 1.76 1.24
CA ASN A 283 -14.87 1.31 0.58
C ASN A 283 -13.88 2.47 0.53
N ARG A 284 -12.72 2.29 1.15
CA ARG A 284 -11.62 3.24 1.18
C ARG A 284 -10.37 2.61 0.60
N SER A 285 -9.91 3.12 -0.53
CA SER A 285 -8.70 2.62 -1.21
C SER A 285 -8.71 1.09 -1.42
N GLY A 286 -9.88 0.53 -1.80
CA GLY A 286 -10.05 -0.89 -2.04
C GLY A 286 -10.43 -1.72 -0.80
N VAL A 287 -10.36 -1.17 0.42
CA VAL A 287 -10.74 -1.86 1.66
C VAL A 287 -12.17 -1.54 2.06
N ASP A 288 -13.00 -2.56 2.25
CA ASP A 288 -14.36 -2.40 2.77
C ASP A 288 -14.36 -2.28 4.30
N LEU A 289 -14.97 -1.22 4.79
CA LEU A 289 -15.13 -0.92 6.22
C LEU A 289 -16.61 -0.99 6.60
N VAL A 290 -16.89 -1.45 7.82
CA VAL A 290 -18.24 -1.38 8.39
C VAL A 290 -18.62 0.09 8.58
N ALA A 291 -19.82 0.49 8.14
CA ALA A 291 -20.32 1.85 8.30
C ALA A 291 -20.73 2.13 9.76
N ALA A 292 -19.78 2.01 10.68
CA ALA A 292 -19.99 2.34 12.10
C ALA A 292 -20.26 3.83 12.29
N PRO A 293 -21.08 4.27 13.26
CA PRO A 293 -21.44 5.67 13.47
C PRO A 293 -20.25 6.60 13.70
N GLN A 294 -19.18 6.09 14.33
CA GLN A 294 -17.93 6.80 14.61
C GLN A 294 -16.97 6.85 13.44
N LEU A 295 -17.24 6.12 12.35
CA LEU A 295 -16.39 6.14 11.17
C LEU A 295 -16.39 7.54 10.54
N GLN A 296 -15.20 8.13 10.42
CA GLN A 296 -15.00 9.40 9.72
C GLN A 296 -14.89 9.17 8.23
N LEU A 297 -15.70 9.89 7.45
CA LEU A 297 -15.65 9.88 6.00
C LEU A 297 -14.44 10.64 5.48
N GLN A 298 -13.92 10.18 4.35
CA GLN A 298 -12.87 10.85 3.60
C GLN A 298 -13.33 11.10 2.17
N MET A 299 -12.82 12.18 1.56
CA MET A 299 -13.01 12.37 0.13
C MET A 299 -12.46 11.17 -0.65
N GLY A 300 -13.20 10.71 -1.65
CA GLY A 300 -12.85 9.52 -2.41
C GLY A 300 -13.34 8.20 -1.81
N ASP A 301 -13.91 8.20 -0.61
CA ASP A 301 -14.61 7.03 -0.09
C ASP A 301 -15.79 6.67 -0.98
N ARG A 302 -15.99 5.38 -1.25
CA ARG A 302 -17.17 4.85 -1.91
C ARG A 302 -18.10 4.26 -0.86
N VAL A 303 -19.21 4.91 -0.60
CA VAL A 303 -20.21 4.44 0.36
C VAL A 303 -21.29 3.64 -0.35
N THR A 304 -21.65 2.49 0.21
CA THR A 304 -22.80 1.69 -0.25
C THR A 304 -24.03 2.13 0.53
N ILE A 305 -25.01 2.68 -0.15
CA ILE A 305 -26.28 3.18 0.42
C ILE A 305 -27.42 2.27 -0.03
N VAL A 306 -28.31 1.97 0.91
CA VAL A 306 -29.52 1.18 0.70
C VAL A 306 -30.73 2.04 1.08
N GLY A 307 -31.73 2.10 0.22
CA GLY A 307 -32.95 2.88 0.43
C GLY A 307 -33.88 2.84 -0.76
N SER A 308 -35.01 3.54 -0.67
CA SER A 308 -35.84 3.79 -1.88
C SER A 308 -35.07 4.61 -2.91
N GLU A 309 -35.45 4.56 -4.16
CA GLU A 309 -34.74 5.30 -5.23
C GLU A 309 -34.67 6.80 -4.96
N LEU A 310 -35.77 7.39 -4.44
CA LEU A 310 -35.81 8.80 -4.04
C LEU A 310 -34.86 9.09 -2.87
N ALA A 311 -34.87 8.24 -1.86
CA ALA A 311 -34.00 8.38 -0.69
C ALA A 311 -32.52 8.30 -1.07
N VAL A 312 -32.16 7.35 -1.93
CA VAL A 312 -30.77 7.20 -2.42
C VAL A 312 -30.37 8.40 -3.28
N SER A 313 -31.26 8.91 -4.14
CA SER A 313 -30.99 10.10 -4.97
C SER A 313 -30.81 11.36 -4.13
N HIS A 314 -31.57 11.54 -3.05
CA HIS A 314 -31.37 12.65 -2.12
C HIS A 314 -30.05 12.53 -1.35
N ALA A 315 -29.72 11.34 -0.86
CA ALA A 315 -28.44 11.08 -0.22
C ALA A 315 -27.26 11.34 -1.16
N GLU A 316 -27.40 10.96 -2.44
CA GLU A 316 -26.39 11.23 -3.48
C GLU A 316 -26.12 12.74 -3.65
N LYS A 317 -27.15 13.58 -3.67
CA LYS A 317 -26.98 15.04 -3.74
C LYS A 317 -26.23 15.60 -2.53
N VAL A 318 -26.44 15.03 -1.34
CA VAL A 318 -25.76 15.45 -0.11
C VAL A 318 -24.31 14.99 -0.09
N LEU A 319 -24.05 13.78 -0.54
CA LEU A 319 -22.72 13.16 -0.52
C LEU A 319 -21.84 13.59 -1.71
N GLY A 320 -22.47 13.97 -2.82
CA GLY A 320 -21.82 14.58 -3.97
C GLY A 320 -21.85 13.73 -5.23
N ASN A 321 -21.26 12.54 -5.24
CA ASN A 321 -21.19 11.58 -6.37
C ASN A 321 -20.80 12.17 -7.74
N SER A 322 -20.09 13.30 -7.77
CA SER A 322 -19.67 13.95 -9.01
C SER A 322 -18.22 13.60 -9.32
N MET A 323 -18.00 12.68 -10.26
CA MET A 323 -16.65 12.35 -10.76
C MET A 323 -15.92 13.62 -11.22
N LYS A 324 -16.59 14.53 -11.91
CA LYS A 324 -16.01 15.81 -12.38
C LYS A 324 -15.41 16.68 -11.25
N ARG A 325 -15.91 16.59 -10.02
CA ARG A 325 -15.34 17.33 -8.87
C ARG A 325 -14.05 16.72 -8.36
N LEU A 326 -13.84 15.43 -8.56
CA LEU A 326 -12.61 14.73 -8.22
C LEU A 326 -11.55 14.84 -9.33
N ASP A 327 -11.96 15.19 -10.54
CA ASP A 327 -11.04 15.35 -11.67
C ASP A 327 -10.13 16.59 -11.53
N HIS A 328 -10.46 17.51 -10.62
CA HIS A 328 -9.58 18.63 -10.28
C HIS A 328 -8.75 18.30 -9.03
N PRO A 329 -7.50 17.86 -9.18
CA PRO A 329 -6.63 17.60 -8.03
C PRO A 329 -6.34 18.90 -7.30
N ASN A 330 -6.45 18.87 -5.97
CA ASN A 330 -6.02 20.00 -5.17
C ASN A 330 -4.50 19.99 -5.04
N LEU A 331 -3.82 20.85 -5.79
CA LEU A 331 -2.36 20.91 -5.82
C LEU A 331 -1.75 21.56 -4.58
N ILE A 332 -2.52 22.40 -3.86
CA ILE A 332 -2.02 23.14 -2.70
C ILE A 332 -1.48 22.20 -1.61
N PRO A 333 -2.22 21.18 -1.13
CA PRO A 333 -1.69 20.26 -0.13
C PRO A 333 -0.48 19.45 -0.62
N ILE A 334 -0.42 19.15 -1.93
CA ILE A 334 0.70 18.42 -2.52
C ILE A 334 1.98 19.26 -2.44
N PHE A 335 1.95 20.49 -2.97
CA PHE A 335 3.13 21.36 -2.96
C PHE A 335 3.51 21.82 -1.57
N LEU A 336 2.54 22.08 -0.69
CA LEU A 336 2.81 22.37 0.71
C LEU A 336 3.48 21.19 1.42
N GLY A 337 3.00 19.97 1.16
CA GLY A 337 3.59 18.76 1.70
C GLY A 337 5.00 18.51 1.15
N ILE A 338 5.24 18.78 -0.13
CA ILE A 338 6.58 18.73 -0.73
C ILE A 338 7.50 19.74 -0.04
N ALA A 339 7.07 20.98 0.12
CA ALA A 339 7.85 22.02 0.79
C ALA A 339 8.21 21.63 2.24
N LEU A 340 7.24 21.14 3.01
CA LEU A 340 7.49 20.61 4.35
C LEU A 340 8.43 19.39 4.34
N GLY A 341 8.31 18.53 3.34
CA GLY A 341 9.19 17.39 3.13
C GLY A 341 10.63 17.82 2.85
N CYS A 342 10.82 18.79 1.98
CA CYS A 342 12.14 19.35 1.68
C CYS A 342 12.76 20.03 2.91
N ILE A 343 11.97 20.80 3.69
CA ILE A 343 12.42 21.41 4.95
C ILE A 343 12.88 20.32 5.92
N LEU A 344 12.05 19.28 6.15
CA LEU A 344 12.41 18.17 7.05
C LEU A 344 13.64 17.42 6.52
N GLY A 345 13.72 17.18 5.21
CA GLY A 345 14.84 16.51 4.56
C GLY A 345 16.15 17.26 4.69
N SER A 346 16.09 18.59 4.65
CA SER A 346 17.26 19.47 4.77
C SER A 346 17.68 19.76 6.22
N THR A 347 16.82 19.41 7.21
CA THR A 347 17.11 19.64 8.64
C THR A 347 18.23 18.72 9.10
N PRO A 348 19.34 19.24 9.64
CA PRO A 348 20.44 18.44 10.17
C PRO A 348 20.08 17.85 11.54
N PHE A 349 20.20 16.54 11.70
CA PHE A 349 20.05 15.83 12.97
C PHE A 349 21.43 15.45 13.50
N VAL A 350 21.76 15.89 14.70
CA VAL A 350 23.04 15.57 15.36
C VAL A 350 22.82 14.33 16.25
N PHE A 351 23.56 13.27 15.99
CA PHE A 351 23.54 12.07 16.80
C PHE A 351 24.86 11.93 17.57
N PRO A 352 24.82 11.56 18.87
CA PRO A 352 26.05 11.28 19.63
C PRO A 352 26.87 10.17 18.99
N GLY A 353 28.14 10.44 18.72
CA GLY A 353 29.06 9.47 18.10
C GLY A 353 29.16 9.53 16.56
N ILE A 354 28.37 10.36 15.89
CA ILE A 354 28.51 10.61 14.45
C ILE A 354 29.15 12.00 14.26
N PRO A 355 30.31 12.09 13.58
CA PRO A 355 31.06 13.34 13.48
C PRO A 355 30.33 14.44 12.67
N GLN A 356 29.45 14.05 11.75
CA GLN A 356 28.70 14.99 10.90
C GLN A 356 27.19 14.88 11.15
N PRO A 357 26.44 16.00 11.03
CA PRO A 357 25.00 15.97 11.15
C PRO A 357 24.37 15.19 9.99
N VAL A 358 23.51 14.24 10.32
CA VAL A 358 22.80 13.40 9.35
C VAL A 358 21.54 14.14 8.87
N LYS A 359 21.33 14.24 7.56
CA LYS A 359 20.11 14.75 6.95
C LYS A 359 19.31 13.60 6.36
N LEU A 360 17.96 13.73 6.39
CA LEU A 360 17.09 12.76 5.72
C LEU A 360 17.14 12.89 4.18
N GLY A 361 17.64 14.00 3.68
CA GLY A 361 17.77 14.30 2.25
C GLY A 361 16.41 14.51 1.56
N LEU A 362 16.49 14.85 0.26
CA LEU A 362 15.31 15.13 -0.58
C LEU A 362 14.52 13.86 -0.95
N ALA A 363 15.02 12.66 -0.63
CA ALA A 363 14.28 11.43 -0.73
C ALA A 363 13.56 11.06 0.57
N GLY A 364 14.23 11.12 1.73
CA GLY A 364 13.69 10.69 3.02
C GLY A 364 12.66 11.65 3.58
N GLY A 365 12.92 12.96 3.57
CA GLY A 365 12.03 13.99 4.10
C GLY A 365 10.65 13.98 3.45
N PRO A 366 10.55 14.14 2.10
CA PRO A 366 9.28 14.08 1.39
C PRO A 366 8.54 12.75 1.56
N LEU A 367 9.25 11.61 1.66
CA LEU A 367 8.62 10.32 1.91
C LEU A 367 7.92 10.27 3.27
N ILE A 368 8.60 10.69 4.34
CA ILE A 368 8.04 10.68 5.69
C ILE A 368 6.84 11.64 5.78
N VAL A 369 7.00 12.87 5.30
CA VAL A 369 5.93 13.87 5.34
C VAL A 369 4.71 13.42 4.54
N SER A 370 4.89 12.83 3.35
CA SER A 370 3.77 12.36 2.54
C SER A 370 3.03 11.18 3.19
N ILE A 371 3.74 10.24 3.84
CA ILE A 371 3.14 9.16 4.63
C ILE A 371 2.28 9.73 5.78
N LEU A 372 2.82 10.71 6.54
CA LEU A 372 2.12 11.34 7.65
C LEU A 372 0.91 12.15 7.19
N ILE A 373 1.06 12.95 6.15
CA ILE A 373 -0.04 13.75 5.57
C ILE A 373 -1.14 12.84 5.03
N SER A 374 -0.78 11.79 4.31
CA SER A 374 -1.76 10.84 3.76
C SER A 374 -2.54 10.13 4.86
N ARG A 375 -1.91 9.82 5.99
CA ARG A 375 -2.55 9.12 7.11
C ARG A 375 -3.36 10.05 8.02
N PHE A 376 -2.77 11.18 8.39
CA PHE A 376 -3.32 12.06 9.43
C PHE A 376 -4.03 13.29 8.86
N GLY A 377 -3.69 13.71 7.64
CA GLY A 377 -4.26 14.91 7.00
C GLY A 377 -5.79 14.95 7.01
N PRO A 378 -6.51 13.84 6.70
CA PRO A 378 -7.95 13.83 6.77
C PRO A 378 -8.53 14.15 8.16
N GLN A 379 -7.83 13.79 9.25
CA GLN A 379 -8.26 14.09 10.63
C GLN A 379 -8.22 15.59 10.93
N TYR A 380 -7.31 16.32 10.27
CA TYR A 380 -7.17 17.78 10.38
C TYR A 380 -7.92 18.53 9.27
N LYS A 381 -8.89 17.87 8.61
CA LYS A 381 -9.68 18.43 7.51
C LYS A 381 -8.85 18.87 6.30
N MET A 382 -7.60 18.44 6.20
CA MET A 382 -6.80 18.66 5.01
C MET A 382 -7.32 17.77 3.87
N ILE A 383 -7.62 18.38 2.73
CA ILE A 383 -8.02 17.65 1.53
C ILE A 383 -6.75 17.09 0.90
N THR A 384 -6.33 15.92 1.37
CA THR A 384 -5.17 15.21 0.85
C THR A 384 -5.53 14.27 -0.31
N TYR A 385 -6.81 14.26 -0.69
CA TYR A 385 -7.28 13.41 -1.77
C TYR A 385 -6.70 13.86 -3.09
N THR A 386 -5.90 13.00 -3.68
CA THR A 386 -5.50 13.06 -5.09
C THR A 386 -6.12 11.85 -5.77
N THR A 387 -6.70 12.02 -6.96
CA THR A 387 -7.18 10.86 -7.71
C THR A 387 -6.02 9.88 -7.91
N MET A 388 -6.29 8.58 -7.87
CA MET A 388 -5.27 7.57 -8.12
C MET A 388 -4.53 7.85 -9.43
N SER A 389 -5.26 8.25 -10.48
CA SER A 389 -4.69 8.60 -11.78
C SER A 389 -3.76 9.80 -11.71
N ALA A 390 -4.11 10.87 -10.98
CA ALA A 390 -3.25 12.04 -10.82
C ALA A 390 -1.99 11.71 -10.00
N ASN A 391 -2.10 10.91 -8.95
CA ASN A 391 -0.95 10.48 -8.17
C ASN A 391 -0.01 9.58 -8.98
N LEU A 392 -0.56 8.65 -9.75
CA LEU A 392 0.21 7.80 -10.66
C LEU A 392 0.90 8.65 -11.75
N MET A 393 0.22 9.67 -12.31
CA MET A 393 0.83 10.57 -13.29
C MET A 393 1.99 11.37 -12.70
N LEU A 394 1.85 11.92 -11.50
CA LEU A 394 2.95 12.62 -10.80
C LEU A 394 4.12 11.67 -10.55
N ARG A 395 3.84 10.43 -10.16
CA ARG A 395 4.86 9.40 -9.97
C ARG A 395 5.60 9.08 -11.25
N GLU A 396 4.88 8.88 -12.37
CA GLU A 396 5.48 8.55 -13.67
C GLU A 396 6.30 9.72 -14.24
N ILE A 397 5.83 10.95 -14.10
CA ILE A 397 6.60 12.14 -14.48
C ILE A 397 7.87 12.22 -13.63
N GLY A 398 7.74 12.07 -12.31
CA GLY A 398 8.86 12.15 -11.39
C GLY A 398 9.92 11.09 -11.67
N ILE A 399 9.53 9.81 -11.82
CA ILE A 399 10.48 8.72 -12.10
C ILE A 399 11.12 8.86 -13.48
N SER A 400 10.36 9.27 -14.49
CA SER A 400 10.88 9.45 -15.85
C SER A 400 11.94 10.56 -15.90
N LEU A 401 11.67 11.72 -15.28
CA LEU A 401 12.64 12.82 -15.17
C LEU A 401 13.88 12.38 -14.39
N PHE A 402 13.69 11.75 -13.23
CA PHE A 402 14.79 11.27 -12.40
C PHE A 402 15.68 10.28 -13.16
N LEU A 403 15.08 9.20 -13.71
CA LEU A 403 15.84 8.17 -14.41
C LEU A 403 16.49 8.67 -15.71
N ALA A 404 15.83 9.57 -16.44
CA ALA A 404 16.43 10.18 -17.63
C ALA A 404 17.69 10.98 -17.26
N CYS A 405 17.61 11.83 -16.21
CA CYS A 405 18.76 12.62 -15.76
C CYS A 405 19.90 11.74 -15.21
N VAL A 406 19.54 10.70 -14.42
CA VAL A 406 20.50 9.72 -13.90
C VAL A 406 21.16 8.93 -15.03
N GLY A 407 20.37 8.45 -16.00
CA GLY A 407 20.88 7.71 -17.16
C GLY A 407 21.79 8.55 -18.05
N LEU A 408 21.43 9.81 -18.24
CA LEU A 408 22.26 10.75 -18.96
C LEU A 408 23.59 11.02 -18.21
N GLY A 409 23.61 11.11 -16.91
CA GLY A 409 24.81 11.24 -16.09
C GLY A 409 25.70 10.00 -16.13
N ALA A 410 25.06 8.82 -15.92
CA ALA A 410 25.74 7.53 -15.86
C ALA A 410 26.21 7.01 -17.25
N GLY A 411 25.56 7.43 -18.33
CA GLY A 411 25.87 6.94 -19.68
C GLY A 411 27.30 7.30 -20.15
N LYS A 412 27.86 8.34 -19.56
CA LYS A 412 29.27 8.72 -19.81
C LYS A 412 30.19 7.73 -19.09
N GLY A 413 30.89 6.91 -19.83
CA GLY A 413 31.79 5.89 -19.30
C GLY A 413 31.13 4.54 -18.98
N PHE A 414 29.82 4.34 -19.23
CA PHE A 414 29.13 3.08 -18.93
C PHE A 414 29.77 1.87 -19.62
N VAL A 415 30.02 1.97 -20.92
CA VAL A 415 30.60 0.87 -21.71
C VAL A 415 32.04 0.62 -21.26
N GLU A 416 32.80 1.67 -20.99
CA GLU A 416 34.19 1.58 -20.52
C GLU A 416 34.25 0.85 -19.16
N THR A 417 33.46 1.30 -18.19
CA THR A 417 33.39 0.69 -16.85
C THR A 417 32.88 -0.76 -16.88
N VAL A 418 31.85 -1.06 -17.66
CA VAL A 418 31.26 -2.43 -17.68
C VAL A 418 32.17 -3.42 -18.41
N ILE A 419 32.81 -3.01 -19.50
CA ILE A 419 33.59 -3.93 -20.36
C ILE A 419 35.06 -3.95 -19.95
N TYR A 420 35.68 -2.79 -19.71
CA TYR A 420 37.13 -2.68 -19.52
C TYR A 420 37.54 -2.66 -18.04
N ASP A 421 36.71 -2.07 -17.14
CA ASP A 421 37.01 -2.00 -15.71
C ASP A 421 36.43 -3.18 -14.91
N GLY A 422 35.93 -4.21 -15.58
CA GLY A 422 35.44 -5.42 -14.92
C GLY A 422 34.04 -5.30 -14.30
N GLY A 423 33.26 -4.29 -14.69
CA GLY A 423 31.88 -4.08 -14.19
C GLY A 423 30.91 -5.22 -14.46
N TYR A 424 31.25 -6.16 -15.36
CA TYR A 424 30.48 -7.39 -15.55
C TYR A 424 30.42 -8.27 -14.28
N VAL A 425 31.40 -8.16 -13.37
CA VAL A 425 31.43 -8.86 -12.10
C VAL A 425 30.31 -8.35 -11.18
N TRP A 426 29.93 -7.05 -11.32
CA TRP A 426 28.84 -6.45 -10.55
C TRP A 426 27.48 -7.12 -10.82
N VAL A 427 27.33 -7.67 -12.03
CA VAL A 427 26.18 -8.52 -12.38
C VAL A 427 26.09 -9.72 -11.44
N GLY A 428 27.22 -10.40 -11.20
CA GLY A 428 27.30 -11.54 -10.27
C GLY A 428 26.95 -11.13 -8.84
N TYR A 429 27.44 -9.96 -8.38
CA TYR A 429 27.09 -9.44 -7.05
C TYR A 429 25.60 -9.15 -6.95
N GLY A 430 25.01 -8.53 -7.98
CA GLY A 430 23.57 -8.30 -8.07
C GLY A 430 22.76 -9.59 -7.96
N VAL A 431 23.16 -10.65 -8.67
CA VAL A 431 22.51 -11.96 -8.60
C VAL A 431 22.56 -12.56 -7.19
N ILE A 432 23.70 -12.48 -6.51
CA ILE A 432 23.86 -12.96 -5.14
C ILE A 432 22.94 -12.18 -4.18
N ILE A 433 22.96 -10.84 -4.27
CA ILE A 433 22.14 -9.93 -3.45
C ILE A 433 20.64 -10.15 -3.69
N THR A 434 20.24 -10.55 -4.90
CA THR A 434 18.83 -10.85 -5.22
C THR A 434 18.43 -12.23 -4.71
N ILE A 435 19.15 -13.28 -5.10
CA ILE A 435 18.70 -14.68 -4.95
C ILE A 435 18.86 -15.16 -3.51
N VAL A 436 19.99 -14.89 -2.88
CA VAL A 436 20.29 -15.48 -1.55
C VAL A 436 19.29 -15.02 -0.48
N PRO A 437 18.99 -13.71 -0.32
CA PRO A 437 17.99 -13.27 0.65
C PRO A 437 16.60 -13.85 0.39
N LEU A 438 16.19 -13.93 -0.88
CA LEU A 438 14.87 -14.44 -1.24
C LEU A 438 14.71 -15.92 -0.96
N LEU A 439 15.73 -16.73 -1.25
CA LEU A 439 15.70 -18.16 -0.96
C LEU A 439 15.69 -18.42 0.55
N ILE A 440 16.56 -17.75 1.32
CA ILE A 440 16.59 -17.89 2.78
C ILE A 440 15.25 -17.48 3.39
N ALA A 441 14.75 -16.30 3.02
CA ALA A 441 13.48 -15.81 3.55
C ALA A 441 12.30 -16.69 3.07
N GLY A 442 12.36 -17.23 1.84
CA GLY A 442 11.38 -18.16 1.33
C GLY A 442 11.30 -19.45 2.18
N LEU A 443 12.45 -20.02 2.53
CA LEU A 443 12.53 -21.19 3.42
C LEU A 443 12.03 -20.86 4.83
N VAL A 444 12.47 -19.73 5.41
CA VAL A 444 11.98 -19.27 6.73
C VAL A 444 10.47 -19.05 6.70
N GLY A 445 9.94 -18.37 5.68
CA GLY A 445 8.52 -18.12 5.53
C GLY A 445 7.70 -19.42 5.48
N ARG A 446 8.20 -20.43 4.80
CA ARG A 446 7.51 -21.73 4.66
C ARG A 446 7.62 -22.59 5.91
N TYR A 447 8.83 -22.77 6.46
CA TYR A 447 9.07 -23.73 7.54
C TYR A 447 8.86 -23.16 8.94
N VAL A 448 9.21 -21.88 9.15
CA VAL A 448 9.07 -21.22 10.47
C VAL A 448 7.71 -20.56 10.60
N PHE A 449 7.33 -19.74 9.63
CA PHE A 449 6.06 -19.01 9.68
C PHE A 449 4.88 -19.79 9.08
N LYS A 450 5.13 -20.93 8.45
CA LYS A 450 4.11 -21.82 7.84
C LYS A 450 3.19 -21.09 6.86
N LEU A 451 3.74 -20.13 6.12
CA LEU A 451 2.98 -19.36 5.15
C LEU A 451 2.59 -20.23 3.95
N ASN A 452 1.38 -20.00 3.45
CA ASN A 452 0.96 -20.52 2.16
C ASN A 452 1.86 -19.97 1.05
N TYR A 453 2.15 -20.78 0.03
CA TYR A 453 3.06 -20.42 -1.06
C TYR A 453 2.63 -19.12 -1.79
N TYR A 454 1.35 -18.94 -2.07
CA TYR A 454 0.86 -17.75 -2.78
C TYR A 454 1.01 -16.47 -1.96
N THR A 455 0.73 -16.52 -0.67
CA THR A 455 1.03 -15.40 0.25
C THR A 455 2.53 -15.14 0.30
N LEU A 456 3.34 -16.20 0.38
CA LEU A 456 4.80 -16.10 0.47
C LEU A 456 5.41 -15.41 -0.74
N ILE A 457 5.04 -15.81 -1.98
CA ILE A 457 5.57 -15.17 -3.20
C ILE A 457 5.12 -13.70 -3.30
N GLY A 458 3.92 -13.37 -2.84
CA GLY A 458 3.48 -11.98 -2.72
C GLY A 458 4.34 -11.18 -1.77
N VAL A 459 4.66 -11.72 -0.58
CA VAL A 459 5.55 -11.09 0.40
C VAL A 459 6.96 -10.90 -0.15
N LEU A 460 7.52 -11.91 -0.81
CA LEU A 460 8.86 -11.83 -1.40
C LEU A 460 8.92 -10.79 -2.53
N GLY A 461 7.90 -10.75 -3.42
CA GLY A 461 7.77 -9.73 -4.45
C GLY A 461 7.62 -8.31 -3.87
N GLY A 462 6.82 -8.16 -2.81
CA GLY A 462 6.64 -6.90 -2.09
C GLY A 462 7.91 -6.46 -1.34
N SER A 463 8.66 -7.39 -0.78
CA SER A 463 9.92 -7.12 -0.09
C SER A 463 11.04 -6.66 -1.01
N THR A 464 10.97 -6.96 -2.30
CA THR A 464 11.86 -6.46 -3.35
C THR A 464 11.30 -5.27 -4.11
N THR A 465 10.12 -4.77 -3.73
CA THR A 465 9.43 -3.64 -4.37
C THR A 465 9.22 -3.83 -5.89
N ASN A 466 9.02 -5.08 -6.34
CA ASN A 466 9.02 -5.47 -7.75
C ASN A 466 7.60 -5.74 -8.30
N PRO A 467 7.00 -4.81 -9.09
CA PRO A 467 5.69 -5.02 -9.70
C PRO A 467 5.62 -6.18 -10.71
N PRO A 468 6.65 -6.44 -11.55
CA PRO A 468 6.68 -7.63 -12.40
C PRO A 468 6.55 -8.95 -11.64
N ALA A 469 7.17 -9.06 -10.44
CA ALA A 469 7.03 -10.24 -9.59
C ALA A 469 5.60 -10.39 -9.05
N LEU A 470 4.90 -9.28 -8.77
CA LEU A 470 3.48 -9.31 -8.40
C LEU A 470 2.62 -9.77 -9.56
N ALA A 471 2.84 -9.22 -10.77
CA ALA A 471 2.11 -9.63 -11.97
C ALA A 471 2.27 -11.15 -12.19
N TYR A 472 3.51 -11.63 -12.21
CA TYR A 472 3.81 -13.07 -12.29
C TYR A 472 3.09 -13.89 -11.20
N SER A 473 3.11 -13.41 -9.96
CA SER A 473 2.48 -14.11 -8.83
C SER A 473 0.95 -14.19 -8.96
N ASN A 474 0.32 -13.13 -9.46
CA ASN A 474 -1.13 -13.09 -9.70
C ASN A 474 -1.55 -13.99 -10.88
N ASP A 475 -0.69 -14.15 -11.89
CA ASP A 475 -0.96 -15.03 -13.04
C ASP A 475 -0.91 -16.53 -12.66
N LEU A 476 -0.32 -16.86 -11.51
CA LEU A 476 -0.21 -18.26 -11.05
C LEU A 476 -1.46 -18.77 -10.33
N THR A 477 -2.37 -17.91 -9.92
CA THR A 477 -3.55 -18.28 -9.12
C THR A 477 -4.69 -17.32 -9.35
N SER A 478 -5.93 -17.80 -9.16
CA SER A 478 -7.14 -16.98 -9.19
C SER A 478 -7.42 -16.26 -7.86
N CYS A 479 -6.68 -16.57 -6.78
CA CYS A 479 -6.90 -15.98 -5.47
C CYS A 479 -6.07 -14.70 -5.25
N ASP A 480 -6.56 -13.80 -4.40
CA ASP A 480 -5.92 -12.51 -4.09
C ASP A 480 -4.72 -12.60 -3.12
N ALA A 481 -4.30 -13.82 -2.71
CA ALA A 481 -3.26 -14.01 -1.71
C ALA A 481 -1.92 -13.34 -2.05
N PRO A 482 -1.41 -13.41 -3.32
CA PRO A 482 -0.18 -12.72 -3.68
C PRO A 482 -0.32 -11.20 -3.58
N ALA A 483 -1.41 -10.65 -4.08
CA ALA A 483 -1.67 -9.22 -4.04
C ALA A 483 -1.77 -8.68 -2.61
N VAL A 484 -2.44 -9.41 -1.72
CA VAL A 484 -2.57 -9.07 -0.30
C VAL A 484 -1.21 -9.14 0.41
N GLY A 485 -0.45 -10.22 0.18
CA GLY A 485 0.91 -10.39 0.73
C GLY A 485 1.83 -9.24 0.31
N TYR A 486 1.85 -8.94 -0.98
CA TYR A 486 2.61 -7.82 -1.54
C TYR A 486 2.23 -6.47 -0.93
N ALA A 487 0.94 -6.13 -0.96
CA ALA A 487 0.43 -4.86 -0.46
C ALA A 487 0.69 -4.64 1.05
N THR A 488 0.71 -5.72 1.82
CA THR A 488 0.95 -5.67 3.27
C THR A 488 2.38 -5.26 3.59
N VAL A 489 3.38 -5.73 2.84
CA VAL A 489 4.80 -5.51 3.16
C VAL A 489 5.42 -4.36 2.38
N TYR A 490 4.89 -4.03 1.21
CA TYR A 490 5.41 -3.00 0.32
C TYR A 490 5.65 -1.64 1.00
N PRO A 491 4.73 -1.10 1.84
CA PRO A 491 4.93 0.19 2.51
C PRO A 491 6.17 0.23 3.40
N LEU A 492 6.31 -0.77 4.27
CA LEU A 492 7.44 -0.85 5.20
C LEU A 492 8.75 -1.08 4.45
N THR A 493 8.73 -1.97 3.47
CA THR A 493 9.93 -2.32 2.69
C THR A 493 10.44 -1.13 1.89
N MET A 494 9.53 -0.38 1.26
CA MET A 494 9.91 0.83 0.52
C MET A 494 10.63 1.83 1.43
N PHE A 495 10.08 2.07 2.63
CA PHE A 495 10.68 2.95 3.63
C PHE A 495 12.07 2.44 4.07
N LEU A 496 12.16 1.16 4.43
CA LEU A 496 13.42 0.56 4.90
C LEU A 496 14.51 0.58 3.84
N ARG A 497 14.19 0.34 2.57
CA ARG A 497 15.18 0.35 1.49
C ARG A 497 15.73 1.74 1.20
N VAL A 498 14.89 2.77 1.27
CA VAL A 498 15.34 4.16 1.17
C VAL A 498 16.30 4.48 2.33
N LEU A 499 15.88 4.14 3.54
CA LEU A 499 16.66 4.40 4.76
C LEU A 499 17.98 3.64 4.79
N THR A 500 17.98 2.35 4.44
CA THR A 500 19.20 1.52 4.44
C THR A 500 20.20 1.97 3.38
N ALA A 501 19.75 2.40 2.20
CA ALA A 501 20.63 2.94 1.17
C ALA A 501 21.35 4.21 1.65
N GLN A 502 20.65 5.12 2.32
CA GLN A 502 21.25 6.31 2.93
C GLN A 502 22.23 5.95 4.05
N ILE A 503 21.83 5.06 4.97
CA ILE A 503 22.67 4.65 6.11
C ILE A 503 23.99 4.02 5.61
N LEU A 504 23.93 3.16 4.61
CA LEU A 504 25.12 2.52 4.06
C LEU A 504 26.13 3.54 3.51
N ILE A 505 25.65 4.54 2.78
CA ILE A 505 26.51 5.64 2.30
C ILE A 505 27.06 6.44 3.47
N LEU A 506 26.22 6.89 4.40
CA LEU A 506 26.64 7.73 5.51
C LEU A 506 27.60 7.04 6.49
N ALA A 507 27.52 5.71 6.60
CA ALA A 507 28.32 4.94 7.54
C ALA A 507 29.64 4.39 6.97
N LEU A 508 29.71 4.18 5.63
CA LEU A 508 30.80 3.44 5.00
C LEU A 508 31.44 4.16 3.79
N ALA A 509 30.84 5.24 3.27
CA ALA A 509 31.44 6.08 2.23
C ALA A 509 32.17 7.31 2.83
#